data_4e2d766a66414ad0bd2f1d308cf89718
#
_entry.id   4e2d766a66414ad0bd2f1d308cf89718
#
_cell.length_a   1.000
_cell.length_b   1.000
_cell.length_c   1.000
_cell.angle_alpha   90.00
_cell.angle_beta   90.00
_cell.angle_gamma   90.00
#
_symmetry.space_group_name_H-M   'P 1'
#
loop_
_entity.id
_entity.type
_entity.pdbx_description
1 polymer ?
#
loop_
_entity_poly.entity_id
_entity_poly.type
_entity_poly.pdbx_seq_one_letter_code
_entity_poly.pdbx_strand_id
1 'polypeptide(L)'
;LDGKLYAVGGFNRENGGHLSSVERYDPALDAWEAVAPMARARAAHGVAVLDGKLYAVGGYHHDGGLHGSPQLSSAERYDPALDAWEAVAPMATARHGPAVAVLEGKLYAVGGGSEYPSSVERYDPALNAWEAVASMGTVRDDLAV
;
A
#
# COMPACT_ATOMS: atom_id res chain seq x y z
N LEU A 1 -1.75 8.50 -11.28
CA LEU A 1 -0.42 9.08 -11.41
C LEU A 1 -0.15 9.37 -12.87
N ASP A 2 0.28 10.60 -13.21
CA ASP A 2 0.62 11.05 -14.59
C ASP A 2 -0.48 10.79 -15.64
N GLY A 3 -1.75 10.97 -15.24
CA GLY A 3 -2.90 10.74 -16.11
C GLY A 3 -3.19 9.27 -16.42
N LYS A 4 -2.55 8.34 -15.71
CA LYS A 4 -2.69 6.89 -15.88
C LYS A 4 -3.28 6.24 -14.62
N LEU A 5 -3.95 5.09 -14.79
CA LEU A 5 -4.38 4.25 -13.69
C LEU A 5 -3.32 3.17 -13.41
N TYR A 6 -3.25 2.71 -12.17
CA TYR A 6 -2.35 1.64 -11.76
C TYR A 6 -3.12 0.59 -10.98
N ALA A 7 -3.01 -0.66 -11.41
CA ALA A 7 -3.45 -1.84 -10.68
C ALA A 7 -2.23 -2.44 -9.96
N VAL A 8 -2.25 -2.40 -8.63
CA VAL A 8 -1.08 -2.72 -7.81
C VAL A 8 -1.36 -3.96 -6.98
N GLY A 9 -0.60 -5.02 -7.18
CA GLY A 9 -0.72 -6.24 -6.40
C GLY A 9 -2.11 -6.87 -6.42
N GLY A 10 -2.56 -7.36 -5.26
CA GLY A 10 -3.86 -8.01 -5.11
C GLY A 10 -3.74 -9.52 -4.98
N PHE A 11 -4.86 -10.22 -5.22
CA PHE A 11 -4.95 -11.67 -5.10
C PHE A 11 -5.54 -12.28 -6.37
N ASN A 12 -4.82 -13.23 -6.97
CA ASN A 12 -5.31 -13.99 -8.12
C ASN A 12 -5.94 -15.32 -7.64
N ARG A 13 -7.25 -15.45 -7.87
CA ARG A 13 -8.01 -16.65 -7.44
C ARG A 13 -7.71 -17.89 -8.26
N GLU A 14 -7.26 -17.73 -9.50
CA GLU A 14 -7.01 -18.87 -10.42
C GLU A 14 -5.76 -19.65 -10.01
N ASN A 15 -4.71 -18.96 -9.56
CA ASN A 15 -3.47 -19.58 -9.10
C ASN A 15 -3.30 -19.53 -7.59
N GLY A 16 -4.24 -18.92 -6.85
CA GLY A 16 -4.23 -18.86 -5.39
C GLY A 16 -3.13 -17.96 -4.80
N GLY A 17 -2.54 -17.09 -5.61
CA GLY A 17 -1.36 -16.30 -5.25
C GLY A 17 -1.63 -14.82 -4.97
N HIS A 18 -0.88 -14.29 -4.01
CA HIS A 18 -0.73 -12.84 -3.84
C HIS A 18 0.20 -12.31 -4.94
N LEU A 19 -0.11 -11.13 -5.46
CA LEU A 19 0.59 -10.53 -6.57
C LEU A 19 1.55 -9.43 -6.10
N SER A 20 2.74 -9.43 -6.69
CA SER A 20 3.63 -8.27 -6.68
C SER A 20 3.57 -7.48 -8.00
N SER A 21 2.93 -8.04 -9.04
CA SER A 21 2.81 -7.40 -10.34
C SER A 21 2.05 -6.09 -10.26
N VAL A 22 2.42 -5.19 -11.15
CA VAL A 22 1.77 -3.89 -11.32
C VAL A 22 1.51 -3.67 -12.79
N GLU A 23 0.31 -3.24 -13.12
CA GLU A 23 -0.09 -2.87 -14.46
C GLU A 23 -0.51 -1.41 -14.50
N ARG A 24 -0.19 -0.75 -15.59
CA ARG A 24 -0.53 0.64 -15.85
C ARG A 24 -1.43 0.76 -17.07
N TYR A 25 -2.58 1.42 -16.93
CA TYR A 25 -3.49 1.72 -18.03
C TYR A 25 -3.19 3.10 -18.63
N ASP A 26 -3.00 3.11 -19.92
CA ASP A 26 -2.86 4.35 -20.72
C ASP A 26 -4.19 4.66 -21.44
N PRO A 27 -4.92 5.70 -21.03
CA PRO A 27 -6.19 6.04 -21.67
C PRO A 27 -6.05 6.54 -23.12
N ALA A 28 -4.88 7.01 -23.51
CA ALA A 28 -4.65 7.44 -24.91
C ALA A 28 -4.48 6.25 -25.85
N LEU A 29 -4.00 5.13 -25.34
CA LEU A 29 -3.80 3.88 -26.09
C LEU A 29 -4.93 2.86 -25.85
N ASP A 30 -5.81 3.11 -24.88
CA ASP A 30 -6.82 2.16 -24.38
C ASP A 30 -6.20 0.78 -24.07
N ALA A 31 -5.07 0.76 -23.38
CA ALA A 31 -4.29 -0.44 -23.15
C ALA A 31 -3.65 -0.49 -21.77
N TRP A 32 -3.56 -1.71 -21.22
CA TRP A 32 -2.78 -2.01 -20.03
C TRP A 32 -1.38 -2.50 -20.43
N GLU A 33 -0.38 -2.08 -19.71
CA GLU A 33 0.99 -2.56 -19.85
C GLU A 33 1.56 -2.93 -18.47
N ALA A 34 2.39 -3.96 -18.43
CA ALA A 34 3.12 -4.31 -17.21
C ALA A 34 4.24 -3.28 -16.95
N VAL A 35 4.39 -2.89 -15.70
CA VAL A 35 5.51 -2.07 -15.21
C VAL A 35 6.27 -2.83 -14.13
N ALA A 36 7.34 -2.27 -13.59
CA ALA A 36 8.14 -2.94 -12.58
C ALA A 36 7.27 -3.44 -11.41
N PRO A 37 7.44 -4.70 -10.98
CA PRO A 37 6.70 -5.24 -9.85
C PRO A 37 7.25 -4.74 -8.52
N MET A 38 6.43 -4.76 -7.47
CA MET A 38 6.85 -4.57 -6.09
C MET A 38 7.84 -5.68 -5.67
N ALA A 39 8.69 -5.38 -4.71
CA ALA A 39 9.57 -6.39 -4.12
C ALA A 39 8.77 -7.45 -3.33
N ARG A 40 7.63 -7.06 -2.76
CA ARG A 40 6.78 -7.95 -1.97
C ARG A 40 5.36 -8.01 -2.51
N ALA A 41 4.88 -9.23 -2.76
CA ALA A 41 3.49 -9.46 -3.09
C ALA A 41 2.60 -9.04 -1.90
N ARG A 42 1.47 -8.38 -2.19
CA ARG A 42 0.55 -7.90 -1.17
C ARG A 42 -0.88 -7.80 -1.68
N ALA A 43 -1.82 -8.11 -0.80
CA ALA A 43 -3.25 -7.89 -1.01
C ALA A 43 -3.83 -7.07 0.14
N ALA A 44 -5.00 -6.46 -0.05
CA ALA A 44 -5.64 -5.58 0.92
C ALA A 44 -4.66 -4.56 1.54
N HIS A 45 -3.84 -3.97 0.70
CA HIS A 45 -2.95 -2.86 1.03
C HIS A 45 -3.59 -1.54 0.61
N GLY A 46 -3.18 -0.45 1.24
CA GLY A 46 -3.56 0.89 0.83
C GLY A 46 -2.62 1.42 -0.26
N VAL A 47 -3.16 2.23 -1.17
CA VAL A 47 -2.39 2.87 -2.23
C VAL A 47 -2.71 4.36 -2.27
N ALA A 48 -1.69 5.20 -2.38
CA ALA A 48 -1.85 6.63 -2.58
C ALA A 48 -0.71 7.23 -3.41
N VAL A 49 -0.98 8.37 -4.02
CA VAL A 49 0.03 9.15 -4.76
C VAL A 49 0.48 10.32 -3.90
N LEU A 50 1.78 10.45 -3.69
CA LEU A 50 2.40 11.58 -3.01
C LEU A 50 3.65 12.00 -3.75
N ASP A 51 3.78 13.29 -4.04
CA ASP A 51 4.93 13.90 -4.71
C ASP A 51 5.33 13.19 -6.02
N GLY A 52 4.34 12.85 -6.85
CA GLY A 52 4.57 12.18 -8.12
C GLY A 52 5.05 10.73 -8.01
N LYS A 53 4.89 10.11 -6.85
CA LYS A 53 5.23 8.70 -6.60
C LYS A 53 4.02 7.94 -6.08
N LEU A 54 3.94 6.64 -6.38
CA LEU A 54 2.88 5.77 -5.93
C LEU A 54 3.38 4.96 -4.73
N TYR A 55 2.62 4.97 -3.66
CA TYR A 55 2.95 4.24 -2.42
C TYR A 55 1.99 3.06 -2.23
N ALA A 56 2.55 1.90 -1.88
CA ALA A 56 1.81 0.71 -1.46
C ALA A 56 2.13 0.44 0.02
N VAL A 57 1.11 0.48 0.87
CA VAL A 57 1.27 0.52 2.34
C VAL A 57 0.52 -0.63 2.99
N GLY A 58 1.22 -1.44 3.78
CA GLY A 58 0.61 -2.53 4.54
C GLY A 58 0.09 -3.67 3.66
N GLY A 59 -1.07 -4.17 4.03
CA GLY A 59 -1.69 -5.34 3.43
C GLY A 59 -1.28 -6.64 4.11
N TYR A 60 -1.44 -7.75 3.41
CA TYR A 60 -0.98 -9.05 3.87
C TYR A 60 -0.41 -9.87 2.71
N HIS A 61 0.40 -10.83 3.05
CA HIS A 61 1.00 -11.78 2.12
C HIS A 61 0.93 -13.18 2.72
N HIS A 62 0.52 -14.16 1.91
CA HIS A 62 0.54 -15.56 2.30
C HIS A 62 1.69 -16.26 1.57
N ASP A 63 2.63 -16.78 2.31
CA ASP A 63 3.82 -17.47 1.81
C ASP A 63 3.65 -18.99 1.67
N GLY A 64 2.39 -19.47 1.81
CA GLY A 64 2.07 -20.90 1.74
C GLY A 64 2.37 -21.67 3.04
N GLY A 65 2.83 -21.00 4.10
CA GLY A 65 3.09 -21.63 5.40
C GLY A 65 1.80 -21.91 6.20
N LEU A 66 1.90 -22.84 7.16
CA LEU A 66 0.78 -23.27 8.03
C LEU A 66 0.35 -22.22 9.07
N HIS A 67 1.03 -21.10 9.16
CA HIS A 67 0.87 -20.12 10.23
C HIS A 67 0.27 -18.79 9.77
N GLY A 68 -0.88 -18.83 9.11
CA GLY A 68 -1.65 -17.63 8.77
C GLY A 68 -0.96 -16.69 7.75
N SER A 69 -1.69 -15.70 7.29
CA SER A 69 -1.15 -14.66 6.39
C SER A 69 -0.61 -13.50 7.24
N PRO A 70 0.72 -13.30 7.33
CA PRO A 70 1.25 -12.22 8.13
C PRO A 70 0.82 -10.87 7.57
N GLN A 71 0.30 -10.02 8.43
CA GLN A 71 0.05 -8.62 8.12
C GLN A 71 1.37 -7.90 7.90
N LEU A 72 1.36 -6.90 7.03
CA LEU A 72 2.55 -6.17 6.66
C LEU A 72 2.58 -4.79 7.32
N SER A 73 3.71 -4.46 7.94
CA SER A 73 4.06 -3.09 8.30
C SER A 73 4.86 -2.40 7.20
N SER A 74 5.36 -3.16 6.22
CA SER A 74 6.19 -2.62 5.15
C SER A 74 5.42 -1.71 4.21
N ALA A 75 6.13 -0.74 3.66
CA ALA A 75 5.67 0.13 2.59
C ALA A 75 6.72 0.21 1.48
N GLU A 76 6.25 0.35 0.26
CA GLU A 76 7.08 0.50 -0.93
C GLU A 76 6.62 1.71 -1.74
N ARG A 77 7.54 2.35 -2.44
CA ARG A 77 7.30 3.53 -3.26
C ARG A 77 7.77 3.28 -4.69
N TYR A 78 6.90 3.55 -5.66
CA TYR A 78 7.20 3.45 -7.08
C TYR A 78 7.56 4.81 -7.66
N ASP A 79 8.66 4.86 -8.38
CA ASP A 79 9.09 6.01 -9.18
C ASP A 79 8.79 5.75 -10.66
N PRO A 80 7.83 6.44 -11.28
CA PRO A 80 7.49 6.22 -12.68
C PRO A 80 8.58 6.64 -13.66
N ALA A 81 9.48 7.56 -13.26
CA ALA A 81 10.59 8.00 -14.10
C ALA A 81 11.71 6.94 -14.18
N LEU A 82 11.83 6.11 -13.16
CA LEU A 82 12.83 5.05 -13.09
C LEU A 82 12.24 3.68 -13.42
N ASP A 83 10.92 3.56 -13.51
CA ASP A 83 10.19 2.28 -13.54
C ASP A 83 10.70 1.33 -12.45
N ALA A 84 10.71 1.79 -11.20
CA ALA A 84 11.29 1.03 -10.10
C ALA A 84 10.55 1.25 -8.78
N TRP A 85 10.46 0.17 -7.99
CA TRP A 85 10.00 0.20 -6.61
C TRP A 85 11.18 0.22 -5.65
N GLU A 86 11.05 0.97 -4.58
CA GLU A 86 12.01 0.98 -3.47
C GLU A 86 11.28 0.85 -2.14
N ALA A 87 11.89 0.18 -1.18
CA ALA A 87 11.38 0.11 0.19
C ALA A 87 11.53 1.48 0.86
N VAL A 88 10.50 1.89 1.58
CA VAL A 88 10.56 3.02 2.50
C VAL A 88 10.44 2.52 3.95
N ALA A 89 10.62 3.41 4.92
CA ALA A 89 10.49 3.02 6.33
C ALA A 89 9.16 2.30 6.58
N PRO A 90 9.16 1.20 7.34
CA PRO A 90 7.93 0.50 7.69
C PRO A 90 7.15 1.28 8.78
N MET A 91 5.84 1.05 8.83
CA MET A 91 4.99 1.46 9.95
C MET A 91 5.42 0.74 11.24
N ALA A 92 5.07 1.30 12.40
CA ALA A 92 5.23 0.60 13.67
C ALA A 92 4.23 -0.56 13.82
N THR A 93 3.03 -0.41 13.22
CA THR A 93 1.95 -1.39 13.27
C THR A 93 1.79 -2.09 11.93
N ALA A 94 1.74 -3.42 11.92
CA ALA A 94 1.33 -4.19 10.74
C ALA A 94 -0.18 -4.00 10.52
N ARG A 95 -0.59 -3.67 9.28
CA ARG A 95 -1.97 -3.32 8.94
C ARG A 95 -2.46 -4.11 7.73
N HIS A 96 -3.55 -4.81 7.91
CA HIS A 96 -4.36 -5.41 6.85
C HIS A 96 -5.55 -4.50 6.58
N GLY A 97 -5.80 -4.14 5.32
CA GLY A 97 -6.90 -3.26 4.94
C GLY A 97 -6.82 -1.83 5.52
N PRO A 98 -5.63 -1.18 5.61
CA PRO A 98 -5.59 0.22 6.01
C PRO A 98 -6.19 1.09 4.91
N ALA A 99 -6.94 2.10 5.29
CA ALA A 99 -7.18 3.21 4.36
C ALA A 99 -5.93 4.10 4.30
N VAL A 100 -5.58 4.55 3.11
CA VAL A 100 -4.41 5.42 2.93
C VAL A 100 -4.81 6.68 2.18
N ALA A 101 -4.46 7.84 2.73
CA ALA A 101 -4.72 9.13 2.13
C ALA A 101 -3.52 10.06 2.26
N VAL A 102 -3.54 11.11 1.44
CA VAL A 102 -2.57 12.20 1.50
C VAL A 102 -3.23 13.44 2.07
N LEU A 103 -2.60 14.01 3.08
CA LEU A 103 -2.99 15.29 3.65
C LEU A 103 -1.72 16.10 3.95
N GLU A 104 -1.68 17.34 3.46
CA GLU A 104 -0.58 18.28 3.70
C GLU A 104 0.82 17.71 3.41
N GLY A 105 0.96 17.01 2.27
CA GLY A 105 2.25 16.43 1.84
C GLY A 105 2.73 15.23 2.66
N LYS A 106 1.84 14.58 3.40
CA LYS A 106 2.14 13.39 4.19
C LYS A 106 1.13 12.27 3.87
N LEU A 107 1.57 11.00 4.00
CA LEU A 107 0.67 9.86 3.94
C LEU A 107 0.11 9.55 5.33
N TYR A 108 -1.13 9.15 5.37
CA TYR A 108 -1.80 8.65 6.56
C TYR A 108 -2.28 7.23 6.31
N ALA A 109 -1.86 6.30 7.17
CA ALA A 109 -2.40 4.95 7.25
C ALA A 109 -3.39 4.90 8.42
N VAL A 110 -4.66 4.71 8.09
CA VAL A 110 -5.77 4.85 9.02
C VAL A 110 -6.42 3.49 9.24
N GLY A 111 -6.54 3.07 10.49
CA GLY A 111 -7.20 1.80 10.83
C GLY A 111 -6.52 0.58 10.22
N GLY A 112 -7.31 -0.44 9.96
CA GLY A 112 -6.85 -1.73 9.45
C GLY A 112 -6.06 -2.52 10.48
N GLY A 113 -6.13 -3.85 10.39
CA GLY A 113 -5.42 -4.74 11.30
C GLY A 113 -6.25 -5.23 12.47
N SER A 114 -5.76 -6.32 13.08
CA SER A 114 -6.51 -7.06 14.11
C SER A 114 -6.37 -6.52 15.52
N GLU A 115 -5.28 -5.81 15.84
CA GLU A 115 -5.00 -5.42 17.23
C GLU A 115 -5.40 -3.97 17.55
N TYR A 116 -5.23 -3.02 16.62
CA TYR A 116 -5.46 -1.58 16.88
C TYR A 116 -6.16 -0.88 15.71
N PRO A 117 -7.38 -1.31 15.34
CA PRO A 117 -8.01 -0.81 14.12
C PRO A 117 -8.51 0.65 14.20
N SER A 118 -8.33 1.34 15.33
CA SER A 118 -8.57 2.79 15.46
C SER A 118 -7.29 3.63 15.34
N SER A 119 -6.11 3.00 15.35
CA SER A 119 -4.84 3.73 15.32
C SER A 119 -4.56 4.33 13.96
N VAL A 120 -3.81 5.43 13.95
CA VAL A 120 -3.40 6.15 12.75
C VAL A 120 -1.90 6.41 12.82
N GLU A 121 -1.22 6.16 11.72
CA GLU A 121 0.18 6.53 11.55
C GLU A 121 0.35 7.48 10.37
N ARG A 122 1.26 8.42 10.49
CA ARG A 122 1.59 9.42 9.47
C ARG A 122 3.03 9.25 9.01
N TYR A 123 3.23 9.20 7.69
CA TYR A 123 4.55 9.13 7.06
C TYR A 123 5.00 10.49 6.57
N ASP A 124 6.20 10.86 6.94
CA ASP A 124 6.91 12.02 6.44
C ASP A 124 7.94 11.61 5.37
N PRO A 125 7.74 11.94 4.09
CA PRO A 125 8.66 11.54 3.04
C PRO A 125 10.05 12.20 3.14
N ALA A 126 10.12 13.41 3.75
CA ALA A 126 11.39 14.10 3.93
C ALA A 126 12.28 13.44 4.99
N LEU A 127 11.66 12.82 6.00
CA LEU A 127 12.36 12.11 7.07
C LEU A 127 12.47 10.61 6.80
N ASN A 128 11.73 10.08 5.82
CA ASN A 128 11.51 8.65 5.62
C ASN A 128 11.13 7.96 6.94
N ALA A 129 10.11 8.47 7.62
CA ALA A 129 9.71 7.98 8.94
C ALA A 129 8.21 8.01 9.14
N TRP A 130 7.70 7.03 9.89
CA TRP A 130 6.32 6.98 10.37
C TRP A 130 6.27 7.42 11.83
N GLU A 131 5.21 8.11 12.18
CA GLU A 131 4.89 8.48 13.57
C GLU A 131 3.42 8.21 13.88
N ALA A 132 3.13 7.79 15.10
CA ALA A 132 1.76 7.67 15.57
C ALA A 132 1.13 9.05 15.76
N VAL A 133 -0.12 9.18 15.32
CA VAL A 133 -0.92 10.39 15.54
C VAL A 133 -2.21 10.02 16.29
N ALA A 134 -3.09 10.97 16.53
CA ALA A 134 -4.33 10.75 17.25
C ALA A 134 -5.15 9.62 16.61
N SER A 135 -5.57 8.67 17.40
CA SER A 135 -6.44 7.58 16.96
C SER A 135 -7.86 8.06 16.68
N MET A 136 -8.56 7.33 15.82
CA MET A 136 -10.01 7.54 15.64
C MET A 136 -10.77 7.21 16.95
N GLY A 137 -11.92 7.85 17.17
CA GLY A 137 -12.78 7.53 18.30
C GLY A 137 -13.52 6.18 18.18
N THR A 138 -13.51 5.58 17.01
CA THR A 138 -14.20 4.31 16.73
C THR A 138 -13.26 3.39 15.95
N VAL A 139 -13.25 2.12 16.33
CA VAL A 139 -12.58 1.03 15.60
C VAL A 139 -13.22 0.86 14.23
N ARG A 140 -12.40 0.80 13.16
CA ARG A 140 -12.88 0.62 11.79
C ARG A 140 -11.92 -0.27 11.01
N ASP A 141 -12.49 -1.30 10.38
CA ASP A 141 -11.85 -2.13 9.36
C ASP A 141 -12.45 -1.82 7.99
N ASP A 142 -11.70 -2.12 6.92
CA ASP A 142 -12.13 -1.94 5.53
C ASP A 142 -12.74 -0.56 5.26
N LEU A 143 -12.15 0.45 5.84
CA LEU A 143 -12.62 1.84 5.73
C LEU A 143 -12.04 2.54 4.51
N ALA A 144 -12.69 3.63 4.10
CA ALA A 144 -12.17 4.60 3.13
C ALA A 144 -11.91 5.94 3.82
N VAL A 145 -10.93 6.70 3.34
CA VAL A 145 -10.62 8.07 3.75
C VAL A 145 -10.39 8.96 2.53
#